data_7cef9d338be2ed6765466c85cbc78d2c
#
_entry.id   7cef9d338be2ed6765466c85cbc78d2c
#
_cell.length_a   1.000
_cell.length_b   1.000
_cell.length_c   1.000
_cell.angle_alpha   90.00
_cell.angle_beta   90.00
_cell.angle_gamma   90.00
#
_symmetry.space_group_name_H-M   'P 1'
#
loop_
_entity.id
_entity.type
_entity.pdbx_description
1 polymer ?
#
loop_
_entity_poly.entity_id
_entity_poly.type
_entity_poly.pdbx_seq_one_letter_code
_entity_poly.pdbx_strand_id
1 'polypeptide(L)'
;MTGGCACGAVRFRLESAPYDAGWCHCRICQRVSGAPALAFATVPLVDWTVTAGEDAIGRIALTAFGTRQFCTRCRSPLTMHVDHQPGEIDVVIAALDAPSAVAPGFHIFTGEAIAWDEIDDGLPRFAGFRPDTRGLKDKP
;
A
#
# COMPACT_ATOMS: atom_id res chain seq x y z
N MET A 1 10.72 11.80 -0.74
CA MET A 1 10.17 11.49 0.61
C MET A 1 10.93 10.35 1.24
N THR A 2 10.98 10.25 2.57
CA THR A 2 11.59 9.13 3.29
C THR A 2 10.58 8.40 4.17
N GLY A 3 10.91 7.19 4.54
CA GLY A 3 10.08 6.37 5.40
C GLY A 3 10.83 5.16 5.94
N GLY A 4 10.12 4.29 6.66
CA GLY A 4 10.69 3.09 7.22
C GLY A 4 9.73 2.33 8.12
N CYS A 5 10.25 1.30 8.76
CA CYS A 5 9.50 0.47 9.70
C CYS A 5 9.50 1.07 11.11
N ALA A 6 8.60 0.60 11.96
CA ALA A 6 8.44 1.10 13.33
C ALA A 6 9.70 0.96 14.20
N CYS A 7 10.52 -0.08 14.00
CA CYS A 7 11.76 -0.26 14.76
C CYS A 7 12.97 0.45 14.15
N GLY A 8 12.82 1.10 12.99
CA GLY A 8 13.89 1.82 12.32
C GLY A 8 14.91 0.94 11.57
N ALA A 9 14.79 -0.39 11.63
CA ALA A 9 15.74 -1.29 10.96
C ALA A 9 15.71 -1.15 9.43
N VAL A 10 14.53 -0.94 8.85
CA VAL A 10 14.34 -0.70 7.42
C VAL A 10 14.09 0.79 7.19
N ARG A 11 14.85 1.36 6.27
CA ARG A 11 14.66 2.74 5.81
C ARG A 11 14.60 2.76 4.29
N PHE A 12 13.77 3.66 3.75
CA PHE A 12 13.63 3.85 2.30
C PHE A 12 13.47 5.31 1.92
N ARG A 13 13.66 5.58 0.65
CA ARG A 13 13.43 6.87 0.01
C ARG A 13 12.59 6.70 -1.24
N LEU A 14 11.67 7.64 -1.46
CA LEU A 14 10.92 7.81 -2.71
C LEU A 14 11.54 8.97 -3.47
N GLU A 15 11.92 8.73 -4.72
CA GLU A 15 12.57 9.76 -5.56
C GLU A 15 11.54 10.71 -6.18
N SER A 16 10.32 10.23 -6.43
CA SER A 16 9.21 11.05 -6.92
C SER A 16 8.08 11.16 -5.90
N ALA A 17 7.16 12.10 -6.11
CA ALA A 17 5.96 12.24 -5.32
C ALA A 17 5.01 11.06 -5.54
N PRO A 18 4.47 10.42 -4.48
CA PRO A 18 3.46 9.39 -4.62
C PRO A 18 2.18 9.91 -5.27
N TYR A 19 1.50 9.04 -6.00
CA TYR A 19 0.22 9.31 -6.65
C TYR A 19 -0.76 8.16 -6.41
N ASP A 20 -2.00 8.30 -6.88
CA ASP A 20 -3.06 7.29 -6.70
C ASP A 20 -3.17 6.79 -5.25
N ALA A 21 -3.10 7.72 -4.31
CA ALA A 21 -3.25 7.41 -2.89
C ALA A 21 -4.69 7.01 -2.56
N GLY A 22 -4.87 5.92 -1.85
CA GLY A 22 -6.19 5.40 -1.50
C GLY A 22 -6.21 4.52 -0.26
N TRP A 23 -7.43 4.17 0.15
CA TRP A 23 -7.71 3.21 1.21
C TRP A 23 -8.11 1.87 0.61
N CYS A 24 -7.50 0.79 1.05
CA CYS A 24 -7.90 -0.56 0.68
C CYS A 24 -8.56 -1.28 1.85
N HIS A 25 -9.84 -1.66 1.67
CA HIS A 25 -10.67 -2.36 2.67
C HIS A 25 -10.68 -3.88 2.51
N CYS A 26 -9.89 -4.46 1.60
CA CYS A 26 -9.88 -5.91 1.42
C CYS A 26 -9.43 -6.64 2.69
N ARG A 27 -9.92 -7.86 2.90
CA ARG A 27 -9.63 -8.65 4.10
C ARG A 27 -8.14 -8.90 4.34
N ILE A 28 -7.33 -8.97 3.27
CA ILE A 28 -5.88 -9.13 3.42
C ILE A 28 -5.27 -7.84 3.97
N CYS A 29 -5.62 -6.67 3.41
CA CYS A 29 -5.14 -5.38 3.92
C CYS A 29 -5.52 -5.15 5.39
N GLN A 30 -6.76 -5.51 5.78
CA GLN A 30 -7.20 -5.46 7.17
C GLN A 30 -6.32 -6.33 8.07
N ARG A 31 -6.04 -7.58 7.66
CA ARG A 31 -5.26 -8.52 8.48
C ARG A 31 -3.78 -8.15 8.58
N VAL A 32 -3.17 -7.66 7.51
CA VAL A 32 -1.75 -7.28 7.56
C VAL A 32 -1.51 -5.96 8.29
N SER A 33 -2.48 -5.06 8.31
CA SER A 33 -2.38 -3.77 9.00
C SER A 33 -2.89 -3.82 10.44
N GLY A 34 -3.77 -4.79 10.76
CA GLY A 34 -4.50 -4.81 12.04
C GLY A 34 -5.49 -3.65 12.17
N ALA A 35 -5.98 -3.10 11.05
CA ALA A 35 -6.88 -1.96 10.98
C ALA A 35 -8.03 -2.24 10.00
N PRO A 36 -9.14 -1.46 10.04
CA PRO A 36 -10.26 -1.63 9.11
C PRO A 36 -9.89 -1.44 7.64
N ALA A 37 -8.84 -0.65 7.37
CA ALA A 37 -8.31 -0.41 6.03
C ALA A 37 -6.81 -0.11 6.10
N LEU A 38 -6.13 -0.22 4.95
CA LEU A 38 -4.72 0.15 4.81
C LEU A 38 -4.62 1.28 3.79
N ALA A 39 -3.98 2.39 4.18
CA ALA A 39 -3.69 3.50 3.28
C ALA A 39 -2.42 3.21 2.48
N PHE A 40 -2.51 3.38 1.17
CA PHE A 40 -1.40 3.17 0.24
C PHE A 40 -1.29 4.32 -0.76
N ALA A 41 -0.12 4.46 -1.37
CA ALA A 41 0.11 5.35 -2.50
C ALA A 41 1.11 4.72 -3.45
N THR A 42 0.97 4.99 -4.75
CA THR A 42 1.78 4.38 -5.81
C THR A 42 2.96 5.26 -6.16
N VAL A 43 4.11 4.65 -6.45
CA VAL A 43 5.27 5.30 -7.08
C VAL A 43 5.80 4.39 -8.20
N PRO A 44 6.55 4.93 -9.19
CA PRO A 44 7.32 4.08 -10.10
C PRO A 44 8.25 3.16 -9.30
N LEU A 45 8.35 1.89 -9.69
CA LEU A 45 9.20 0.92 -8.99
C LEU A 45 10.66 1.37 -8.91
N VAL A 46 11.16 2.05 -9.94
CA VAL A 46 12.52 2.59 -9.98
C VAL A 46 12.78 3.72 -8.98
N ASP A 47 11.72 4.35 -8.49
CA ASP A 47 11.76 5.46 -7.53
C ASP A 47 11.67 4.99 -6.07
N TRP A 48 11.49 3.70 -5.83
CA TRP A 48 11.57 3.06 -4.52
C TRP A 48 13.01 2.61 -4.25
N THR A 49 13.68 3.23 -3.28
CA THR A 49 15.06 2.91 -2.92
C THR A 49 15.16 2.56 -1.45
N VAL A 50 15.63 1.36 -1.13
CA VAL A 50 15.98 0.97 0.24
C VAL A 50 17.32 1.62 0.60
N THR A 51 17.34 2.39 1.69
CA THR A 51 18.53 3.14 2.14
C THR A 51 19.20 2.49 3.34
N ALA A 52 18.51 1.60 4.06
CA ALA A 52 19.08 0.79 5.14
C ALA A 52 18.21 -0.45 5.40
N GLY A 53 18.83 -1.53 5.86
CA GLY A 53 18.13 -2.71 6.36
C GLY A 53 17.50 -3.59 5.26
N GLU A 54 18.08 -3.66 4.08
CA GLU A 54 17.59 -4.54 3.01
C GLU A 54 17.51 -6.01 3.45
N ASP A 55 18.44 -6.46 4.29
CA ASP A 55 18.48 -7.79 4.90
C ASP A 55 17.32 -8.06 5.90
N ALA A 56 16.69 -7.00 6.38
CA ALA A 56 15.53 -7.07 7.26
C ALA A 56 14.18 -6.97 6.52
N ILE A 57 14.18 -7.00 5.19
CA ILE A 57 12.95 -7.00 4.39
C ILE A 57 12.52 -8.43 4.09
N GLY A 58 11.37 -8.81 4.63
CA GLY A 58 10.67 -10.04 4.26
C GLY A 58 9.73 -9.82 3.09
N ARG A 59 9.51 -10.87 2.30
CA ARG A 59 8.57 -10.88 1.16
C ARG A 59 7.60 -12.02 1.30
N ILE A 60 6.33 -11.75 1.01
CA ILE A 60 5.27 -12.76 1.06
C ILE A 60 4.22 -12.52 -0.02
N ALA A 61 3.83 -13.58 -0.72
CA ALA A 61 2.69 -13.59 -1.63
C ALA A 61 1.46 -14.09 -0.87
N LEU A 62 0.50 -13.21 -0.62
CA LEU A 62 -0.77 -13.54 0.01
C LEU A 62 -1.92 -13.63 -1.00
N THR A 63 -1.66 -13.27 -2.25
CA THR A 63 -2.55 -13.43 -3.41
C THR A 63 -1.75 -14.01 -4.57
N ALA A 64 -2.45 -14.56 -5.56
CA ALA A 64 -1.81 -15.08 -6.76
C ALA A 64 -1.16 -13.99 -7.65
N PHE A 65 -1.46 -12.72 -7.40
CA PHE A 65 -1.09 -11.60 -8.26
C PHE A 65 -0.27 -10.51 -7.56
N GLY A 66 0.20 -10.75 -6.33
CA GLY A 66 0.91 -9.69 -5.64
C GLY A 66 1.84 -10.16 -4.52
N THR A 67 2.92 -9.41 -4.34
CA THR A 67 3.94 -9.64 -3.31
C THR A 67 4.00 -8.43 -2.37
N ARG A 68 3.98 -8.70 -1.08
CA ARG A 68 4.12 -7.69 -0.03
C ARG A 68 5.50 -7.73 0.58
N GLN A 69 6.02 -6.57 0.95
CA GLN A 69 7.25 -6.45 1.73
C GLN A 69 6.91 -5.93 3.13
N PHE A 70 7.64 -6.42 4.11
CA PHE A 70 7.49 -6.06 5.51
C PHE A 70 8.84 -6.14 6.23
N CYS A 71 8.96 -5.47 7.37
CA CYS A 71 10.13 -5.62 8.22
C CYS A 71 10.08 -6.96 8.97
N THR A 72 11.12 -7.79 8.86
CA THR A 72 11.19 -9.09 9.55
C THR A 72 11.36 -8.95 11.07
N ARG A 73 11.82 -7.79 11.56
CA ARG A 73 12.05 -7.53 12.99
C ARG A 73 10.78 -7.06 13.72
N CYS A 74 10.07 -6.06 13.18
CA CYS A 74 8.90 -5.49 13.84
C CYS A 74 7.56 -5.75 13.13
N ARG A 75 7.60 -6.40 11.97
CA ARG A 75 6.42 -6.77 11.16
C ARG A 75 5.68 -5.59 10.52
N SER A 76 6.22 -4.37 10.57
CA SER A 76 5.63 -3.22 9.87
C SER A 76 5.46 -3.54 8.39
N PRO A 77 4.25 -3.38 7.81
CA PRO A 77 4.05 -3.47 6.37
C PRO A 77 4.74 -2.28 5.68
N LEU A 78 5.37 -2.51 4.54
CA LEU A 78 6.13 -1.48 3.81
C LEU A 78 5.54 -1.23 2.43
N THR A 79 5.41 -2.27 1.61
CA THR A 79 4.98 -2.14 0.21
C THR A 79 4.10 -3.30 -0.25
N MET A 80 3.42 -3.06 -1.36
CA MET A 80 2.74 -4.07 -2.16
C MET A 80 3.12 -3.86 -3.62
N HIS A 81 3.54 -4.93 -4.29
CA HIS A 81 3.75 -4.97 -5.73
C HIS A 81 2.73 -5.91 -6.36
N VAL A 82 2.06 -5.47 -7.41
CA VAL A 82 1.05 -6.27 -8.12
C VAL A 82 1.47 -6.54 -9.56
N ASP A 83 1.24 -7.77 -10.03
CA ASP A 83 1.74 -8.25 -11.32
C ASP A 83 1.16 -7.49 -12.52
N HIS A 84 -0.05 -6.93 -12.39
CA HIS A 84 -0.67 -6.13 -13.44
C HIS A 84 -0.16 -4.69 -13.52
N GLN A 85 0.70 -4.28 -12.58
CA GLN A 85 1.39 -2.98 -12.57
C GLN A 85 2.90 -3.19 -12.34
N PRO A 86 3.61 -3.88 -13.26
CA PRO A 86 4.98 -4.33 -13.02
C PRO A 86 6.00 -3.19 -12.89
N GLY A 87 5.69 -2.01 -13.43
CA GLY A 87 6.55 -0.82 -13.33
C GLY A 87 6.27 0.06 -12.11
N GLU A 88 5.37 -0.35 -11.21
CA GLU A 88 4.92 0.45 -10.07
C GLU A 88 4.98 -0.36 -8.78
N ILE A 89 5.03 0.35 -7.67
CA ILE A 89 4.94 -0.25 -6.33
C ILE A 89 4.06 0.62 -5.44
N ASP A 90 3.19 0.00 -4.67
CA ASP A 90 2.39 0.68 -3.67
C ASP A 90 3.15 0.72 -2.34
N VAL A 91 3.26 1.91 -1.77
CA VAL A 91 3.91 2.17 -0.49
C VAL A 91 2.84 2.37 0.57
N VAL A 92 3.01 1.78 1.73
CA VAL A 92 2.13 2.03 2.89
C VAL A 92 2.33 3.46 3.37
N ILE A 93 1.28 4.29 3.31
CA ILE A 93 1.39 5.72 3.66
C ILE A 93 1.84 5.91 5.12
N ALA A 94 1.34 5.07 6.04
CA ALA A 94 1.73 5.13 7.45
C ALA A 94 3.22 4.81 7.71
N ALA A 95 3.93 4.21 6.73
CA ALA A 95 5.37 3.98 6.82
C ALA A 95 6.22 5.19 6.40
N LEU A 96 5.61 6.24 5.85
CA LEU A 96 6.29 7.51 5.55
C LEU A 96 6.62 8.28 6.83
N ASP A 97 7.73 9.00 6.85
CA ASP A 97 8.10 9.88 7.97
C ASP A 97 7.15 11.07 8.12
N ALA A 98 6.55 11.51 7.00
CA ALA A 98 5.57 12.59 6.96
C ALA A 98 4.27 12.09 6.27
N PRO A 99 3.50 11.18 6.89
CA PRO A 99 2.35 10.55 6.26
C PRO A 99 1.24 11.56 5.91
N SER A 100 1.11 12.65 6.63
CA SER A 100 0.12 13.71 6.36
C SER A 100 0.38 14.47 5.04
N ALA A 101 1.55 14.31 4.44
CA ALA A 101 1.86 14.92 3.14
C ALA A 101 1.22 14.16 1.97
N VAL A 102 0.68 12.96 2.21
CA VAL A 102 0.03 12.13 1.19
C VAL A 102 -1.37 11.75 1.68
N ALA A 103 -2.39 12.42 1.16
CA ALA A 103 -3.77 12.16 1.54
C ALA A 103 -4.42 11.14 0.58
N PRO A 104 -5.06 10.07 1.10
CA PRO A 104 -5.88 9.19 0.27
C PRO A 104 -7.03 9.95 -0.40
N GLY A 105 -7.29 9.65 -1.66
CA GLY A 105 -8.34 10.29 -2.46
C GLY A 105 -9.49 9.37 -2.86
N PHE A 106 -9.47 8.10 -2.45
CA PHE A 106 -10.53 7.13 -2.77
C PHE A 106 -10.47 5.91 -1.85
N HIS A 107 -11.53 5.10 -1.91
CA HIS A 107 -11.61 3.79 -1.25
C HIS A 107 -11.82 2.68 -2.28
N ILE A 108 -11.07 1.58 -2.15
CA ILE A 108 -11.25 0.36 -2.94
C ILE A 108 -11.58 -0.83 -2.03
N PHE A 109 -12.21 -1.85 -2.63
CA PHE A 109 -12.68 -3.06 -1.93
C PHE A 109 -13.64 -2.73 -0.78
N THR A 110 -14.48 -1.71 -0.95
CA THR A 110 -15.48 -1.35 0.06
C THR A 110 -16.58 -2.41 0.22
N GLY A 111 -16.70 -3.34 -0.73
CA GLY A 111 -17.55 -4.52 -0.58
C GLY A 111 -17.11 -5.46 0.56
N GLU A 112 -15.86 -5.36 1.01
CA GLU A 112 -15.30 -6.11 2.14
C GLU A 112 -15.11 -5.24 3.40
N ALA A 113 -15.55 -3.98 3.38
CA ALA A 113 -15.41 -3.07 4.51
C ALA A 113 -16.12 -3.62 5.76
N ILE A 114 -15.54 -3.37 6.92
CA ILE A 114 -16.11 -3.80 8.20
C ILE A 114 -17.31 -2.89 8.54
N ALA A 115 -18.47 -3.49 8.85
CA ALA A 115 -19.72 -2.75 9.00
C ALA A 115 -19.72 -1.70 10.13
N TRP A 116 -18.88 -1.87 11.16
CA TRP A 116 -18.76 -0.90 12.25
C TRP A 116 -17.78 0.24 11.97
N ASP A 117 -16.99 0.13 10.87
CA ASP A 117 -16.10 1.19 10.41
C ASP A 117 -16.88 2.08 9.44
N GLU A 118 -17.52 3.11 9.96
CA GLU A 118 -18.31 4.04 9.15
C GLU A 118 -17.39 4.97 8.35
N ILE A 119 -17.39 4.80 7.03
CA ILE A 119 -16.65 5.66 6.12
C ILE A 119 -17.53 6.88 5.81
N ASP A 120 -17.17 8.05 6.30
CA ASP A 120 -17.93 9.31 6.12
C ASP A 120 -17.02 10.50 5.77
N ASP A 121 -16.13 10.29 4.79
CA ASP A 121 -15.19 11.33 4.33
C ASP A 121 -15.56 11.91 2.95
N GLY A 122 -16.63 11.43 2.32
CA GLY A 122 -17.10 11.90 1.02
C GLY A 122 -16.22 11.47 -0.17
N LEU A 123 -15.18 10.67 0.04
CA LEU A 123 -14.33 10.20 -1.05
C LEU A 123 -15.02 9.16 -1.93
N PRO A 124 -14.67 9.06 -3.23
CA PRO A 124 -15.16 8.00 -4.10
C PRO A 124 -14.92 6.60 -3.53
N ARG A 125 -15.92 5.72 -3.68
CA ARG A 125 -15.92 4.35 -3.15
C ARG A 125 -16.15 3.35 -4.25
N PHE A 126 -15.32 2.31 -4.30
CA PHE A 126 -15.41 1.24 -5.28
C PHE A 126 -15.48 -0.10 -4.56
N ALA A 127 -16.43 -0.97 -4.95
CA ALA A 127 -16.63 -2.27 -4.32
C ALA A 127 -15.44 -3.23 -4.51
N GLY A 128 -14.69 -3.07 -5.60
CA GLY A 128 -13.44 -3.76 -5.92
C GLY A 128 -12.36 -2.76 -6.34
N PHE A 129 -11.60 -3.08 -7.38
CA PHE A 129 -10.68 -2.14 -8.02
C PHE A 129 -11.43 -0.96 -8.67
N ARG A 130 -10.75 0.16 -8.83
CA ARG A 130 -11.27 1.26 -9.65
C ARG A 130 -11.36 0.84 -11.11
N PRO A 131 -12.37 1.34 -11.87
CA PRO A 131 -12.50 1.04 -13.31
C PRO A 131 -11.30 1.48 -14.15
N ASP A 132 -10.58 2.51 -13.70
CA ASP A 132 -9.40 3.07 -14.35
C ASP A 132 -8.07 2.53 -13.81
N THR A 133 -8.10 1.48 -12.98
CA THR A 133 -6.87 0.84 -12.48
C THR A 133 -6.03 0.32 -13.64
N ARG A 134 -4.79 0.77 -13.72
CA ARG A 134 -3.86 0.41 -14.79
C ARG A 134 -3.60 -1.10 -14.79
N GLY A 135 -3.47 -1.67 -15.99
CA GLY A 135 -3.16 -3.10 -16.18
C GLY A 135 -4.30 -4.07 -15.91
N LEU A 136 -5.49 -3.60 -15.47
CA LEU A 136 -6.67 -4.48 -15.30
C LEU A 136 -7.49 -4.69 -16.56
N LYS A 137 -7.38 -3.79 -17.55
CA LYS A 137 -8.22 -3.81 -18.77
C LYS A 137 -8.09 -5.08 -19.61
N ASP A 138 -7.00 -5.82 -19.43
CA ASP A 138 -6.67 -7.01 -20.23
C ASP A 138 -6.79 -8.32 -19.42
N LYS A 139 -7.38 -8.29 -18.23
CA LYS A 139 -7.64 -9.51 -17.44
C LYS A 139 -9.11 -9.87 -17.53
N PRO A 140 -9.39 -11.13 -17.95
CA PRO A 140 -10.74 -11.66 -17.96
C PRO A 140 -11.37 -11.72 -16.56
#